data_19cde87cf60c7a9749f221d7c866a916
#
_entry.id   19cde87cf60c7a9749f221d7c866a916
#
_cell.length_a   1.000
_cell.length_b   1.000
_cell.length_c   1.000
_cell.angle_alpha   90.00
_cell.angle_beta   90.00
_cell.angle_gamma   90.00
#
_symmetry.space_group_name_H-M   'P 1'
#
loop_
_entity.id
_entity.type
_entity.pdbx_description
1 polymer ?
#
loop_
_entity_poly.entity_id
_entity_poly.type
_entity_poly.pdbx_seq_one_letter_code
_entity_poly.pdbx_strand_id
1 'polypeptide(L)'
;MPMIVDPSAPQVTPPETVTSPEGWLTAVIDEPWAGVVLSYDGTASTPLTDVADVRKVLITRQDPGAAEAVPVRSGNLAWAVEGIGQAYDHEAPLGVAVAYTATPLYADGTWGPSTSLAVTVPAPAVAQTKDLWIKSLETPGLSMRVMLMPAQGTTSAARMDSAPRSGSPYTAVAYDTAGAPSESVSVDVLAADIVQFRQLIRSGVLLAQVRPGYQIPDRYFVPGDVGEKPTGKLGATGGYTVTFDITPIERPDTGGQPMAAPGWSYDAVEAAFATYDAVTASYATYAALATNGAVT
;
A
#
# COMPACT_ATOMS: atom_id res chain seq x y z
N MET A 1 -42.28 9.00 -7.79
CA MET A 1 -41.65 10.32 -7.97
C MET A 1 -40.47 10.15 -8.91
N PRO A 2 -40.38 10.88 -10.02
CA PRO A 2 -39.16 10.82 -10.81
C PRO A 2 -38.04 11.46 -10.00
N MET A 3 -36.90 10.76 -9.91
CA MET A 3 -35.68 11.28 -9.29
C MET A 3 -35.15 12.43 -10.17
N ILE A 4 -35.15 13.65 -9.65
CA ILE A 4 -34.52 14.78 -10.33
C ILE A 4 -33.01 14.64 -10.09
N VAL A 5 -32.28 14.23 -11.11
CA VAL A 5 -30.81 14.23 -11.09
C VAL A 5 -30.37 15.67 -11.30
N ASP A 6 -29.68 16.23 -10.34
CA ASP A 6 -29.05 17.56 -10.48
C ASP A 6 -27.93 17.46 -11.51
N PRO A 7 -28.04 18.12 -12.67
CA PRO A 7 -27.01 18.03 -13.71
C PRO A 7 -25.70 18.72 -13.32
N SER A 8 -25.67 19.47 -12.21
CA SER A 8 -24.46 20.09 -11.67
C SER A 8 -23.78 19.23 -10.57
N ALA A 9 -24.38 18.10 -10.17
CA ALA A 9 -23.76 17.19 -9.26
C ALA A 9 -22.48 16.59 -9.88
N PRO A 10 -21.37 16.55 -9.13
CA PRO A 10 -20.14 15.93 -9.63
C PRO A 10 -20.45 14.48 -10.05
N GLN A 11 -20.12 14.15 -11.28
CA GLN A 11 -20.26 12.78 -11.76
C GLN A 11 -19.26 11.90 -11.00
N VAL A 12 -19.77 10.90 -10.29
CA VAL A 12 -18.92 9.87 -9.70
C VAL A 12 -18.43 8.98 -10.82
N THR A 13 -17.17 9.09 -11.21
CA THR A 13 -16.55 8.15 -12.13
C THR A 13 -16.35 6.83 -11.37
N PRO A 14 -16.87 5.70 -11.88
CA PRO A 14 -16.59 4.41 -11.27
C PRO A 14 -15.08 4.17 -11.21
N PRO A 15 -14.59 3.48 -10.18
CA PRO A 15 -13.17 3.12 -10.11
C PRO A 15 -12.78 2.27 -11.32
N GLU A 16 -11.55 2.45 -11.79
CA GLU A 16 -11.03 1.66 -12.89
C GLU A 16 -10.95 0.20 -12.49
N THR A 17 -11.59 -0.66 -13.28
CA THR A 17 -11.66 -2.10 -13.03
C THR A 17 -11.01 -2.83 -14.20
N VAL A 18 -10.07 -3.72 -13.90
CA VAL A 18 -9.38 -4.57 -14.86
C VAL A 18 -9.61 -6.03 -14.49
N THR A 19 -9.98 -6.85 -15.47
CA THR A 19 -10.24 -8.28 -15.27
C THR A 19 -9.33 -9.11 -16.18
N SER A 20 -8.82 -10.22 -15.65
CA SER A 20 -8.00 -11.16 -16.41
C SER A 20 -8.80 -11.83 -17.54
N PRO A 21 -8.13 -12.38 -18.57
CA PRO A 21 -8.81 -12.98 -19.72
C PRO A 21 -9.80 -14.09 -19.36
N GLU A 22 -9.48 -14.90 -18.34
CA GLU A 22 -10.33 -15.98 -17.85
C GLU A 22 -11.47 -15.48 -16.96
N GLY A 23 -11.38 -14.24 -16.49
CA GLY A 23 -12.32 -13.65 -15.55
C GLY A 23 -12.04 -13.97 -14.08
N TRP A 24 -11.00 -14.75 -13.77
CA TRP A 24 -10.73 -15.21 -12.39
C TRP A 24 -10.09 -14.16 -11.49
N LEU A 25 -9.33 -13.23 -12.04
CA LEU A 25 -8.71 -12.16 -11.26
C LEU A 25 -9.29 -10.80 -11.70
N THR A 26 -9.80 -10.05 -10.76
CA THR A 26 -10.28 -8.68 -10.97
C THR A 26 -9.51 -7.75 -10.06
N ALA A 27 -9.03 -6.65 -10.61
CA ALA A 27 -8.37 -5.57 -9.88
C ALA A 27 -9.19 -4.29 -9.99
N VAL A 28 -9.43 -3.65 -8.87
CA VAL A 28 -10.13 -2.35 -8.78
C VAL A 28 -9.17 -1.34 -8.15
N ILE A 29 -8.95 -0.23 -8.82
CA ILE A 29 -8.06 0.82 -8.31
C ILE A 29 -8.78 1.62 -7.22
N ASP A 30 -8.19 1.64 -6.04
CA ASP A 30 -8.59 2.48 -4.91
C ASP A 30 -7.77 3.79 -4.96
N GLU A 31 -8.19 4.71 -5.84
CA GLU A 31 -7.48 5.95 -6.09
C GLU A 31 -7.31 6.82 -4.82
N PRO A 32 -8.32 6.98 -3.93
CA PRO A 32 -8.20 7.77 -2.72
C PRO A 32 -7.06 7.30 -1.79
N TRP A 33 -6.73 6.01 -1.79
CA TRP A 33 -5.70 5.42 -0.95
C TRP A 33 -4.48 4.93 -1.73
N ALA A 34 -4.48 5.14 -3.06
CA ALA A 34 -3.42 4.69 -3.96
C ALA A 34 -3.12 3.19 -3.77
N GLY A 35 -4.16 2.39 -3.73
CA GLY A 35 -4.12 0.94 -3.54
C GLY A 35 -4.86 0.19 -4.64
N VAL A 36 -4.85 -1.13 -4.56
CA VAL A 36 -5.56 -2.01 -5.48
C VAL A 36 -6.31 -3.07 -4.67
N VAL A 37 -7.62 -3.13 -4.86
CA VAL A 37 -8.44 -4.24 -4.40
C VAL A 37 -8.31 -5.36 -5.42
N LEU A 38 -7.94 -6.55 -4.98
CA LEU A 38 -7.78 -7.74 -5.81
C LEU A 38 -8.82 -8.77 -5.38
N SER A 39 -9.60 -9.26 -6.31
CA SER A 39 -10.56 -10.35 -6.09
C SER A 39 -10.26 -11.50 -7.03
N TYR A 40 -10.07 -12.67 -6.46
CA TYR A 40 -9.99 -13.92 -7.20
C TYR A 40 -11.32 -14.65 -7.09
N ASP A 41 -11.88 -15.03 -8.23
CA ASP A 41 -13.12 -15.80 -8.32
C ASP A 41 -12.95 -16.92 -9.38
N GLY A 42 -12.66 -18.11 -8.94
CA GLY A 42 -12.52 -19.30 -9.80
C GLY A 42 -13.83 -19.77 -10.43
N THR A 43 -14.98 -19.20 -10.04
CA THR A 43 -16.31 -19.54 -10.59
C THR A 43 -16.70 -18.65 -11.77
N ALA A 44 -15.98 -17.53 -11.96
CA ALA A 44 -16.31 -16.50 -12.94
C ALA A 44 -16.07 -16.98 -14.38
N SER A 45 -16.85 -16.42 -15.34
CA SER A 45 -16.79 -16.56 -16.80
C SER A 45 -16.47 -17.95 -17.35
N THR A 46 -15.29 -18.47 -17.09
CA THR A 46 -14.86 -19.84 -17.42
C THR A 46 -14.54 -20.55 -16.11
N PRO A 47 -15.50 -21.26 -15.51
CA PRO A 47 -15.28 -21.85 -14.20
C PRO A 47 -14.05 -22.75 -14.17
N LEU A 48 -13.26 -22.61 -13.11
CA LEU A 48 -12.13 -23.49 -12.86
C LEU A 48 -12.63 -24.91 -12.57
N THR A 49 -11.97 -25.91 -13.12
CA THR A 49 -12.21 -27.31 -12.74
C THR A 49 -11.89 -27.46 -11.23
N ASP A 50 -12.75 -28.16 -10.52
CA ASP A 50 -12.57 -28.44 -9.08
C ASP A 50 -12.47 -27.16 -8.20
N VAL A 51 -13.18 -26.10 -8.58
CA VAL A 51 -13.21 -24.83 -7.85
C VAL A 51 -13.56 -25.00 -6.37
N ALA A 52 -14.42 -25.98 -6.02
CA ALA A 52 -14.80 -26.28 -4.64
C ALA A 52 -13.63 -26.77 -3.76
N ASP A 53 -12.55 -27.27 -4.37
CA ASP A 53 -11.35 -27.75 -3.69
C ASP A 53 -10.30 -26.65 -3.49
N VAL A 54 -10.48 -25.45 -4.04
CA VAL A 54 -9.61 -24.31 -3.80
C VAL A 54 -9.72 -23.90 -2.34
N ARG A 55 -8.59 -23.84 -1.63
CA ARG A 55 -8.52 -23.44 -0.21
C ARG A 55 -7.84 -22.12 0.01
N LYS A 56 -6.87 -21.82 -0.83
CA LYS A 56 -6.09 -20.58 -0.75
C LYS A 56 -5.77 -20.07 -2.15
N VAL A 57 -5.43 -18.81 -2.23
CA VAL A 57 -4.89 -18.20 -3.44
C VAL A 57 -3.61 -17.44 -3.11
N LEU A 58 -2.59 -17.64 -3.91
CA LEU A 58 -1.37 -16.83 -3.88
C LEU A 58 -1.51 -15.75 -4.94
N ILE A 59 -1.52 -14.50 -4.50
CA ILE A 59 -1.50 -13.35 -5.40
C ILE A 59 -0.13 -12.69 -5.30
N THR A 60 0.59 -12.63 -6.42
CA THR A 60 1.90 -12.00 -6.52
C THR A 60 1.84 -10.77 -7.40
N ARG A 61 2.72 -9.80 -7.13
CA ARG A 61 2.93 -8.61 -7.93
C ARG A 61 4.32 -8.62 -8.53
N GLN A 62 4.42 -8.36 -9.82
CA GLN A 62 5.67 -8.16 -10.55
C GLN A 62 5.81 -6.67 -10.88
N ASP A 63 6.76 -6.01 -10.23
CA ASP A 63 7.09 -4.61 -10.50
C ASP A 63 7.96 -4.49 -11.76
N PRO A 64 7.88 -3.39 -12.52
CA PRO A 64 8.71 -3.18 -13.69
C PRO A 64 10.20 -3.25 -13.36
N GLY A 65 10.93 -4.11 -14.07
CA GLY A 65 12.37 -4.28 -13.87
C GLY A 65 12.79 -5.08 -12.64
N ALA A 66 11.85 -5.54 -11.81
CA ALA A 66 12.15 -6.46 -10.73
C ALA A 66 12.47 -7.86 -11.28
N ALA A 67 13.49 -8.52 -10.70
CA ALA A 67 13.90 -9.85 -11.13
C ALA A 67 12.85 -10.92 -10.78
N GLU A 68 12.14 -10.73 -9.66
CA GLU A 68 11.17 -11.68 -9.12
C GLU A 68 9.87 -11.00 -8.74
N ALA A 69 8.76 -11.74 -8.85
CA ALA A 69 7.47 -11.30 -8.34
C ALA A 69 7.44 -11.45 -6.81
N VAL A 70 6.78 -10.50 -6.15
CA VAL A 70 6.64 -10.49 -4.69
C VAL A 70 5.19 -10.80 -4.30
N PRO A 71 4.94 -11.56 -3.23
CA PRO A 71 3.58 -11.76 -2.75
C PRO A 71 2.93 -10.44 -2.31
N VAL A 72 1.68 -10.23 -2.68
CA VAL A 72 0.85 -9.16 -2.12
C VAL A 72 0.65 -9.44 -0.63
N ARG A 73 0.73 -8.42 0.21
CA ARG A 73 0.73 -8.58 1.68
C ARG A 73 -0.43 -9.43 2.20
N SER A 74 -1.65 -9.12 1.86
CA SER A 74 -2.83 -9.92 2.23
C SER A 74 -3.15 -11.05 1.24
N GLY A 75 -2.44 -11.13 0.12
CA GLY A 75 -2.59 -12.14 -0.94
C GLY A 75 -1.58 -13.28 -0.85
N ASN A 76 -0.72 -13.31 0.17
CA ASN A 76 0.22 -14.40 0.38
C ASN A 76 -0.49 -15.60 1.02
N LEU A 77 -1.04 -16.48 0.19
CA LEU A 77 -1.88 -17.60 0.57
C LEU A 77 -3.18 -17.15 1.28
N ALA A 78 -3.83 -16.12 0.72
CA ALA A 78 -5.14 -15.68 1.19
C ALA A 78 -6.14 -16.85 1.20
N TRP A 79 -7.00 -16.89 2.21
CA TRP A 79 -8.08 -17.88 2.26
C TRP A 79 -9.06 -17.67 1.10
N ALA A 80 -9.41 -18.79 0.46
CA ALA A 80 -10.44 -18.82 -0.56
C ALA A 80 -11.61 -19.67 -0.06
N VAL A 81 -12.79 -19.08 -0.05
CA VAL A 81 -14.04 -19.75 0.33
C VAL A 81 -14.85 -19.99 -0.94
N GLU A 82 -15.18 -21.24 -1.21
CA GLU A 82 -15.89 -21.63 -2.44
C GLU A 82 -15.20 -21.13 -3.72
N GLY A 83 -13.86 -21.07 -3.71
CA GLY A 83 -13.07 -20.58 -4.83
C GLY A 83 -12.92 -19.06 -4.94
N ILE A 84 -13.42 -18.31 -3.96
CA ILE A 84 -13.35 -16.84 -3.94
C ILE A 84 -12.36 -16.38 -2.85
N GLY A 85 -11.36 -15.58 -3.23
CA GLY A 85 -10.36 -15.00 -2.34
C GLY A 85 -10.10 -13.54 -2.65
N GLN A 86 -9.66 -12.78 -1.66
CA GLN A 86 -9.44 -11.35 -1.79
C GLN A 86 -8.14 -10.90 -1.18
N ALA A 87 -7.58 -9.83 -1.73
CA ALA A 87 -6.41 -9.15 -1.20
C ALA A 87 -6.50 -7.65 -1.45
N TYR A 88 -5.78 -6.89 -0.65
CA TYR A 88 -5.59 -5.46 -0.85
C TYR A 88 -4.10 -5.14 -0.96
N ASP A 89 -3.68 -4.56 -2.08
CA ASP A 89 -2.31 -4.10 -2.28
C ASP A 89 -2.23 -2.58 -2.16
N HIS A 90 -1.66 -2.10 -1.08
CA HIS A 90 -1.36 -0.69 -0.87
C HIS A 90 0.13 -0.37 -1.06
N GLU A 91 0.92 -1.34 -1.51
CA GLU A 91 2.36 -1.21 -1.73
C GLU A 91 2.72 -1.08 -3.23
N ALA A 92 1.73 -1.16 -4.13
CA ALA A 92 1.96 -1.02 -5.57
C ALA A 92 2.64 0.31 -5.90
N PRO A 93 3.72 0.32 -6.70
CA PRO A 93 4.38 1.55 -7.12
C PRO A 93 3.44 2.43 -7.94
N LEU A 94 3.56 3.75 -7.78
CA LEU A 94 2.67 4.72 -8.39
C LEU A 94 3.08 5.07 -9.82
N GLY A 95 2.11 5.23 -10.72
CA GLY A 95 2.32 5.73 -12.09
C GLY A 95 3.05 4.78 -13.03
N VAL A 96 3.22 3.52 -12.64
CA VAL A 96 3.84 2.48 -13.47
C VAL A 96 2.94 1.25 -13.53
N ALA A 97 2.94 0.55 -14.66
CA ALA A 97 2.17 -0.68 -14.81
C ALA A 97 2.84 -1.82 -14.04
N VAL A 98 2.07 -2.49 -13.20
CA VAL A 98 2.46 -3.71 -12.48
C VAL A 98 1.61 -4.89 -12.93
N ALA A 99 2.18 -6.08 -12.95
CA ALA A 99 1.45 -7.30 -13.26
C ALA A 99 1.10 -8.05 -11.98
N TYR A 100 -0.17 -8.42 -11.83
CA TYR A 100 -0.64 -9.31 -10.78
C TYR A 100 -0.88 -10.69 -11.36
N THR A 101 -0.47 -11.71 -10.62
CA THR A 101 -0.70 -13.11 -10.94
C THR A 101 -1.33 -13.80 -9.75
N ALA A 102 -2.48 -14.45 -9.97
CA ALA A 102 -3.16 -15.25 -8.97
C ALA A 102 -3.03 -16.74 -9.31
N THR A 103 -2.67 -17.55 -8.32
CA THR A 103 -2.52 -19.00 -8.45
C THR A 103 -3.27 -19.68 -7.31
N PRO A 104 -4.30 -20.48 -7.58
CA PRO A 104 -5.05 -21.19 -6.55
C PRO A 104 -4.25 -22.37 -6.00
N LEU A 105 -4.43 -22.66 -4.72
CA LEU A 105 -3.91 -23.83 -4.02
C LEU A 105 -5.10 -24.70 -3.59
N TYR A 106 -5.10 -25.94 -4.06
CA TYR A 106 -6.14 -26.92 -3.76
C TYR A 106 -5.97 -27.57 -2.38
N ALA A 107 -7.01 -28.25 -1.93
CA ALA A 107 -7.04 -28.93 -0.63
C ALA A 107 -5.99 -30.06 -0.51
N ASP A 108 -5.62 -30.67 -1.63
CA ASP A 108 -4.60 -31.71 -1.70
C ASP A 108 -3.16 -31.17 -1.70
N GLY A 109 -2.99 -29.85 -1.68
CA GLY A 109 -1.71 -29.17 -1.72
C GLY A 109 -1.14 -28.94 -3.12
N THR A 110 -1.86 -29.28 -4.18
CA THR A 110 -1.45 -29.00 -5.56
C THR A 110 -1.82 -27.57 -5.98
N TRP A 111 -1.04 -27.01 -6.91
CA TRP A 111 -1.29 -25.68 -7.47
C TRP A 111 -2.13 -25.82 -8.74
N GLY A 112 -3.13 -24.95 -8.86
CA GLY A 112 -3.94 -24.82 -10.07
C GLY A 112 -3.34 -23.86 -11.10
N PRO A 113 -4.05 -23.65 -12.22
CA PRO A 113 -3.61 -22.73 -13.27
C PRO A 113 -3.59 -21.28 -12.78
N SER A 114 -2.56 -20.56 -13.18
CA SER A 114 -2.41 -19.13 -12.86
C SER A 114 -3.15 -18.27 -13.88
N THR A 115 -3.65 -17.13 -13.41
CA THR A 115 -4.21 -16.05 -14.23
C THR A 115 -3.51 -14.75 -13.92
N SER A 116 -3.44 -13.82 -14.87
CA SER A 116 -2.75 -12.55 -14.67
C SER A 116 -3.44 -11.37 -15.34
N LEU A 117 -3.20 -10.18 -14.79
CA LEU A 117 -3.62 -8.90 -15.34
C LEU A 117 -2.58 -7.82 -15.03
N ALA A 118 -2.67 -6.68 -15.70
CA ALA A 118 -1.81 -5.52 -15.44
C ALA A 118 -2.63 -4.30 -15.06
N VAL A 119 -2.15 -3.55 -14.07
CA VAL A 119 -2.80 -2.35 -13.53
C VAL A 119 -1.78 -1.24 -13.33
N THR A 120 -2.22 0.01 -13.44
CA THR A 120 -1.41 1.19 -13.10
C THR A 120 -2.14 1.99 -12.04
N VAL A 121 -1.58 2.06 -10.83
CA VAL A 121 -2.09 2.96 -9.78
C VAL A 121 -1.69 4.39 -10.14
N PRO A 122 -2.63 5.35 -10.24
CA PRO A 122 -2.29 6.71 -10.61
C PRO A 122 -1.32 7.36 -9.63
N ALA A 123 -0.31 8.04 -10.14
CA ALA A 123 0.57 8.88 -9.33
C ALA A 123 -0.08 10.24 -9.09
N PRO A 124 0.22 10.92 -7.96
CA PRO A 124 -0.21 12.30 -7.74
C PRO A 124 0.22 13.19 -8.90
N ALA A 125 -0.67 14.04 -9.37
CA ALA A 125 -0.36 14.97 -10.47
C ALA A 125 0.76 15.94 -10.09
N VAL A 126 1.58 16.36 -11.05
CA VAL A 126 2.71 17.30 -10.84
C VAL A 126 2.27 18.61 -10.17
N ALA A 127 1.04 19.05 -10.44
CA ALA A 127 0.48 20.27 -9.82
C ALA A 127 0.00 20.08 -8.37
N GLN A 128 -0.03 18.85 -7.86
CA GLN A 128 -0.46 18.59 -6.48
C GLN A 128 0.71 18.87 -5.54
N THR A 129 0.43 19.59 -4.48
CA THR A 129 1.41 19.93 -3.43
C THR A 129 1.68 18.74 -2.49
N LYS A 130 0.65 17.91 -2.22
CA LYS A 130 0.79 16.69 -1.43
C LYS A 130 1.16 15.53 -2.36
N ASP A 131 2.43 15.30 -2.53
CA ASP A 131 2.99 14.41 -3.55
C ASP A 131 3.78 13.21 -3.00
N LEU A 132 3.98 13.17 -1.68
CA LEU A 132 4.54 12.04 -0.97
C LEU A 132 3.42 11.28 -0.23
N TRP A 133 3.30 10.00 -0.50
CA TRP A 133 2.55 9.08 0.34
C TRP A 133 3.44 8.53 1.45
N ILE A 134 2.95 8.59 2.68
CA ILE A 134 3.48 7.80 3.80
C ILE A 134 2.38 6.81 4.18
N LYS A 135 2.68 5.53 4.01
CA LYS A 135 1.71 4.44 4.18
C LYS A 135 2.11 3.57 5.37
N SER A 136 1.15 3.28 6.24
CA SER A 136 1.31 2.27 7.28
C SER A 136 1.06 0.89 6.69
N LEU A 137 1.99 -0.03 6.92
CA LEU A 137 1.85 -1.42 6.44
C LEU A 137 0.86 -2.21 7.29
N GLU A 138 0.75 -1.89 8.57
CA GLU A 138 -0.11 -2.59 9.53
C GLU A 138 -1.53 -2.02 9.54
N THR A 139 -1.65 -0.69 9.38
CA THR A 139 -2.94 0.00 9.46
C THR A 139 -3.09 0.93 8.25
N PRO A 140 -3.48 0.41 7.08
CA PRO A 140 -3.58 1.20 5.84
C PRO A 140 -4.42 2.47 5.97
N GLY A 141 -5.46 2.47 6.81
CA GLY A 141 -6.32 3.63 7.07
C GLY A 141 -5.64 4.81 7.78
N LEU A 142 -4.43 4.64 8.32
CA LEU A 142 -3.61 5.75 8.82
C LEU A 142 -2.78 6.42 7.73
N SER A 143 -2.63 5.78 6.57
CA SER A 143 -1.83 6.29 5.45
C SER A 143 -2.31 7.67 5.01
N MET A 144 -1.39 8.53 4.60
CA MET A 144 -1.76 9.87 4.17
C MET A 144 -0.76 10.46 3.17
N ARG A 145 -1.23 11.43 2.40
CA ARG A 145 -0.37 12.25 1.54
C ARG A 145 0.08 13.49 2.28
N VAL A 146 1.37 13.77 2.18
CA VAL A 146 1.99 14.95 2.76
C VAL A 146 2.77 15.72 1.70
N MET A 147 3.07 16.98 1.96
CA MET A 147 3.93 17.78 1.11
C MET A 147 5.38 17.52 1.50
N LEU A 148 6.18 17.00 0.56
CA LEU A 148 7.62 16.85 0.76
C LEU A 148 8.29 18.21 0.69
N MET A 149 8.96 18.59 1.77
CA MET A 149 9.84 19.78 1.77
C MET A 149 11.16 19.44 1.08
N PRO A 150 11.94 20.44 0.64
CA PRO A 150 13.22 20.17 0.02
C PRO A 150 14.04 19.19 0.84
N ALA A 151 14.45 18.08 0.22
CA ALA A 151 15.16 17.01 0.87
C ALA A 151 16.49 17.48 1.45
N GLN A 152 16.80 17.04 2.64
CA GLN A 152 18.15 17.13 3.17
C GLN A 152 18.98 16.00 2.57
N GLY A 153 20.29 16.18 2.48
CA GLY A 153 21.16 15.20 1.83
C GLY A 153 21.10 13.82 2.48
N THR A 154 21.35 12.81 1.67
CA THR A 154 21.48 11.42 2.14
C THR A 154 22.89 11.15 2.66
N THR A 155 23.00 10.32 3.69
CA THR A 155 24.27 9.86 4.26
C THR A 155 24.34 8.34 4.20
N SER A 156 25.38 7.82 3.53
CA SER A 156 25.68 6.39 3.55
C SER A 156 26.82 6.16 4.55
N ALA A 157 26.53 5.44 5.63
CA ALA A 157 27.56 5.14 6.61
C ALA A 157 28.61 4.18 6.04
N ALA A 158 29.86 4.58 6.08
CA ALA A 158 30.96 3.68 5.75
C ALA A 158 31.07 2.60 6.83
N ARG A 159 31.05 1.34 6.42
CA ARG A 159 31.36 0.19 7.29
C ARG A 159 32.83 -0.10 7.19
N MET A 160 33.61 0.56 8.04
CA MET A 160 35.05 0.38 8.08
C MET A 160 35.56 0.35 9.52
N ASP A 161 36.55 -0.47 9.76
CA ASP A 161 37.34 -0.49 10.97
C ASP A 161 38.77 -0.13 10.62
N SER A 162 39.43 0.65 11.49
CA SER A 162 40.77 1.10 11.24
C SER A 162 41.64 0.97 12.49
N ALA A 163 42.85 0.45 12.32
CA ALA A 163 43.80 0.29 13.38
C ALA A 163 45.18 0.89 13.00
N PRO A 164 45.81 1.66 13.90
CA PRO A 164 47.16 2.17 13.66
C PRO A 164 48.14 1.00 13.63
N ARG A 165 49.11 1.06 12.69
CA ARG A 165 50.21 0.07 12.59
C ARG A 165 51.46 0.64 13.23
N SER A 166 52.00 -0.13 14.17
CA SER A 166 53.30 0.25 14.77
C SER A 166 54.40 0.36 13.70
N GLY A 167 55.16 1.46 13.70
CA GLY A 167 56.24 1.71 12.76
C GLY A 167 55.81 2.10 11.32
N SER A 168 54.54 2.38 11.09
CA SER A 168 54.04 2.85 9.79
C SER A 168 53.20 4.11 9.96
N PRO A 169 53.34 5.10 9.08
CA PRO A 169 52.48 6.27 9.04
C PRO A 169 51.06 5.93 8.50
N TYR A 170 50.85 4.73 7.94
CA TYR A 170 49.60 4.32 7.34
C TYR A 170 48.80 3.41 8.29
N THR A 171 47.53 3.64 8.37
CA THR A 171 46.55 2.84 9.14
C THR A 171 46.18 1.59 8.35
N ALA A 172 46.03 0.45 9.03
CA ALA A 172 45.37 -0.71 8.42
C ALA A 172 43.83 -0.49 8.44
N VAL A 173 43.16 -0.71 7.34
CA VAL A 173 41.75 -0.52 7.19
C VAL A 173 41.12 -1.82 6.73
N ALA A 174 40.14 -2.32 7.48
CA ALA A 174 39.17 -3.31 7.04
C ALA A 174 37.91 -2.59 6.63
N TYR A 175 37.33 -2.93 5.48
CA TYR A 175 36.13 -2.28 4.96
C TYR A 175 35.16 -3.31 4.41
N ASP A 176 33.88 -2.98 4.48
CA ASP A 176 32.77 -3.72 3.91
C ASP A 176 31.92 -2.78 3.04
N THR A 177 30.87 -3.30 2.44
CA THR A 177 29.91 -2.49 1.67
C THR A 177 29.33 -1.38 2.55
N ALA A 178 29.14 -0.20 1.97
CA ALA A 178 28.50 0.91 2.69
C ALA A 178 27.10 0.51 3.18
N GLY A 179 26.70 1.05 4.31
CA GLY A 179 25.36 0.88 4.85
C GLY A 179 24.30 1.47 3.91
N ALA A 180 23.04 1.07 4.10
CA ALA A 180 21.93 1.70 3.42
C ALA A 180 21.92 3.22 3.67
N PRO A 181 21.61 4.05 2.65
CA PRO A 181 21.57 5.49 2.82
C PRO A 181 20.48 5.87 3.81
N SER A 182 20.85 6.59 4.87
CA SER A 182 19.91 7.25 5.78
C SER A 182 19.73 8.71 5.39
N GLU A 183 18.58 9.26 5.66
CA GLU A 183 18.30 10.67 5.42
C GLU A 183 17.35 11.24 6.47
N SER A 184 17.39 12.54 6.63
CA SER A 184 16.40 13.30 7.38
C SER A 184 15.39 13.87 6.39
N VAL A 185 14.12 13.57 6.59
CA VAL A 185 13.02 14.01 5.73
C VAL A 185 12.18 15.04 6.46
N SER A 186 11.88 16.13 5.79
CA SER A 186 10.97 17.15 6.29
C SER A 186 9.69 17.15 5.45
N VAL A 187 8.55 17.14 6.12
CA VAL A 187 7.24 17.18 5.49
C VAL A 187 6.41 18.31 6.08
N ASP A 188 5.54 18.89 5.27
CA ASP A 188 4.56 19.87 5.76
C ASP A 188 3.21 19.20 5.93
N VAL A 189 2.65 19.34 7.14
CA VAL A 189 1.40 18.71 7.56
C VAL A 189 0.43 19.79 8.02
N LEU A 190 -0.80 19.75 7.49
CA LEU A 190 -1.84 20.70 7.90
C LEU A 190 -2.22 20.50 9.38
N ALA A 191 -2.65 21.58 10.02
CA ALA A 191 -3.08 21.55 11.43
C ALA A 191 -4.23 20.54 11.66
N ALA A 192 -5.10 20.33 10.67
CA ALA A 192 -6.18 19.37 10.76
C ALA A 192 -5.68 17.91 10.73
N ASP A 193 -4.56 17.67 10.05
CA ASP A 193 -4.04 16.31 9.77
C ASP A 193 -2.99 15.88 10.81
N ILE A 194 -2.50 16.78 11.67
CA ILE A 194 -1.35 16.51 12.55
C ILE A 194 -1.59 15.36 13.55
N VAL A 195 -2.82 15.22 14.04
CA VAL A 195 -3.16 14.15 14.98
C VAL A 195 -3.03 12.79 14.31
N GLN A 196 -3.58 12.64 13.11
CA GLN A 196 -3.46 11.42 12.31
C GLN A 196 -2.00 11.17 11.93
N PHE A 197 -1.26 12.20 11.55
CA PHE A 197 0.17 12.07 11.22
C PHE A 197 0.99 11.55 12.40
N ARG A 198 0.73 12.04 13.61
CA ARG A 198 1.39 11.54 14.83
C ARG A 198 1.09 10.07 15.13
N GLN A 199 -0.11 9.62 14.79
CA GLN A 199 -0.46 8.19 14.89
C GLN A 199 0.27 7.39 13.82
N LEU A 200 0.26 7.88 12.58
CA LEU A 200 0.93 7.25 11.45
C LEU A 200 2.43 7.05 11.71
N ILE A 201 3.14 8.11 12.10
CA ILE A 201 4.60 8.04 12.29
C ILE A 201 5.03 7.10 13.44
N ARG A 202 4.09 6.70 14.28
CA ARG A 202 4.31 5.76 15.40
C ARG A 202 3.76 4.36 15.12
N SER A 203 3.18 4.12 13.95
CA SER A 203 2.50 2.85 13.64
C SER A 203 3.44 1.72 13.19
N GLY A 204 4.75 1.85 13.39
CA GLY A 204 5.72 0.81 13.07
C GLY A 204 6.41 1.04 11.73
N VAL A 205 6.45 0.02 10.88
CA VAL A 205 7.09 0.10 9.56
C VAL A 205 6.21 0.86 8.59
N LEU A 206 6.81 1.83 7.92
CA LEU A 206 6.17 2.70 6.94
C LEU A 206 6.73 2.48 5.54
N LEU A 207 5.93 2.82 4.55
CA LEU A 207 6.32 2.89 3.15
C LEU A 207 6.21 4.33 2.66
N ALA A 208 7.31 4.91 2.22
CA ALA A 208 7.32 6.17 1.49
C ALA A 208 7.21 5.87 -0.01
N GLN A 209 6.19 6.47 -0.66
CA GLN A 209 5.99 6.34 -2.11
C GLN A 209 5.85 7.69 -2.77
N VAL A 210 6.53 7.84 -3.88
CA VAL A 210 6.56 9.06 -4.69
C VAL A 210 6.14 8.73 -6.13
N ARG A 211 5.85 9.77 -6.92
CA ARG A 211 5.63 9.59 -8.34
C ARG A 211 6.93 9.25 -9.09
N PRO A 212 6.85 8.59 -10.24
CA PRO A 212 8.01 8.36 -11.10
C PRO A 212 8.73 9.68 -11.44
N GLY A 213 10.07 9.61 -11.49
CA GLY A 213 10.90 10.76 -11.82
C GLY A 213 11.35 11.60 -10.62
N TYR A 214 10.90 11.29 -9.41
CA TYR A 214 11.52 11.83 -8.20
C TYR A 214 12.90 11.21 -7.98
N GLN A 215 13.82 11.99 -7.40
CA GLN A 215 15.17 11.50 -7.08
C GLN A 215 15.18 10.55 -5.88
N ILE A 216 14.09 10.53 -5.12
CA ILE A 216 13.92 9.67 -3.94
C ILE A 216 13.13 8.43 -4.40
N PRO A 217 13.71 7.21 -4.30
CA PRO A 217 12.98 5.98 -4.61
C PRO A 217 11.93 5.65 -3.53
N ASP A 218 10.94 4.86 -3.90
CA ASP A 218 10.04 4.23 -2.94
C ASP A 218 10.85 3.36 -1.97
N ARG A 219 10.52 3.42 -0.67
CA ARG A 219 11.27 2.67 0.35
C ARG A 219 10.46 2.37 1.59
N TYR A 220 10.76 1.22 2.16
CA TYR A 220 10.31 0.85 3.49
C TYR A 220 11.27 1.42 4.52
N PHE A 221 10.73 1.91 5.63
CA PHE A 221 11.54 2.52 6.66
C PHE A 221 10.90 2.43 8.04
N VAL A 222 11.74 2.57 9.05
CA VAL A 222 11.31 2.83 10.42
C VAL A 222 11.68 4.29 10.73
N PRO A 223 10.74 5.10 11.20
CA PRO A 223 11.03 6.46 11.61
C PRO A 223 11.99 6.50 12.80
N GLY A 224 12.97 7.38 12.73
CA GLY A 224 13.82 7.73 13.86
C GLY A 224 13.24 8.84 14.73
N ASP A 225 14.09 9.73 15.23
CA ASP A 225 13.66 10.88 16.04
C ASP A 225 12.77 11.81 15.22
N VAL A 226 11.66 12.26 15.82
CA VAL A 226 10.67 13.11 15.17
C VAL A 226 10.66 14.50 15.83
N GLY A 227 10.99 15.51 15.06
CA GLY A 227 10.91 16.92 15.45
C GLY A 227 9.71 17.61 14.80
N GLU A 228 8.95 18.36 15.58
CA GLU A 228 7.80 19.12 15.08
C GLU A 228 8.01 20.63 15.29
N LYS A 229 7.78 21.41 14.25
CA LYS A 229 7.86 22.87 14.30
C LYS A 229 6.54 23.46 13.78
N PRO A 230 5.77 24.19 14.60
CA PRO A 230 4.59 24.90 14.13
C PRO A 230 4.95 25.92 13.05
N THR A 231 4.15 26.01 12.00
CA THR A 231 4.25 27.01 10.94
C THR A 231 3.19 28.09 11.15
N GLY A 232 3.62 29.37 11.15
CA GLY A 232 2.73 30.49 11.37
C GLY A 232 2.91 31.18 12.73
N LYS A 233 2.03 32.14 13.03
CA LYS A 233 2.03 32.84 14.31
C LYS A 233 1.38 31.98 15.39
N LEU A 234 1.86 32.11 16.62
CA LEU A 234 1.27 31.47 17.79
C LEU A 234 -0.24 31.79 17.86
N GLY A 235 -1.09 30.77 17.90
CA GLY A 235 -2.56 30.91 17.90
C GLY A 235 -3.21 31.03 16.52
N ALA A 236 -2.45 31.05 15.43
CA ALA A 236 -3.01 30.99 14.07
C ALA A 236 -3.24 29.52 13.66
N THR A 237 -4.23 29.30 12.80
CA THR A 237 -4.43 28.00 12.11
C THR A 237 -3.35 27.82 11.06
N GLY A 238 -2.19 27.32 11.45
CA GLY A 238 -1.08 26.98 10.57
C GLY A 238 -1.01 25.47 10.35
N GLY A 239 0.09 25.04 9.77
CA GLY A 239 0.50 23.63 9.72
C GLY A 239 1.66 23.37 10.66
N TYR A 240 2.30 22.25 10.43
CA TYR A 240 3.51 21.83 11.12
C TYR A 240 4.52 21.37 10.09
N THR A 241 5.76 21.83 10.19
CA THR A 241 6.87 21.16 9.54
C THR A 241 7.34 20.07 10.48
N VAL A 242 7.24 18.81 10.04
CA VAL A 242 7.68 17.66 10.78
C VAL A 242 8.92 17.11 10.12
N THR A 243 9.98 16.94 10.90
CA THR A 243 11.26 16.39 10.44
C THR A 243 11.51 15.08 11.16
N PHE A 244 11.89 14.04 10.44
CA PHE A 244 12.21 12.74 11.00
C PHE A 244 13.29 12.05 10.17
N ASP A 245 14.07 11.23 10.85
CA ASP A 245 15.08 10.41 10.20
C ASP A 245 14.45 9.15 9.63
N ILE A 246 14.86 8.78 8.43
CA ILE A 246 14.48 7.54 7.77
C ILE A 246 15.63 6.54 7.91
N THR A 247 15.34 5.41 8.57
CA THR A 247 16.19 4.22 8.53
C THR A 247 15.60 3.24 7.54
N PRO A 248 16.15 3.12 6.32
CA PRO A 248 15.64 2.21 5.31
C PRO A 248 15.79 0.76 5.75
N ILE A 249 14.78 -0.04 5.43
CA ILE A 249 14.77 -1.48 5.68
C ILE A 249 14.35 -2.22 4.41
N GLU A 250 14.62 -3.50 4.35
CA GLU A 250 14.05 -4.37 3.34
C GLU A 250 12.54 -4.49 3.49
N ARG A 251 11.84 -4.87 2.43
CA ARG A 251 10.40 -5.12 2.49
C ARG A 251 10.10 -6.18 3.55
N PRO A 252 9.25 -5.89 4.55
CA PRO A 252 8.89 -6.87 5.57
C PRO A 252 8.13 -8.07 4.97
N ASP A 253 8.26 -9.23 5.62
CA ASP A 253 7.54 -10.44 5.23
C ASP A 253 6.02 -10.20 5.21
N THR A 254 5.36 -10.88 4.27
CA THR A 254 3.91 -10.78 4.02
C THR A 254 3.13 -12.01 4.48
N GLY A 255 3.80 -12.98 5.06
CA GLY A 255 3.17 -14.24 5.49
C GLY A 255 2.08 -14.03 6.54
N GLY A 256 0.89 -14.60 6.30
CA GLY A 256 -0.20 -14.65 7.28
C GLY A 256 -0.88 -13.31 7.59
N GLN A 257 -0.65 -12.26 6.82
CA GLN A 257 -1.28 -10.97 7.02
C GLN A 257 -2.75 -10.99 6.54
N PRO A 258 -3.72 -10.58 7.39
CA PRO A 258 -5.11 -10.46 6.97
C PRO A 258 -5.28 -9.29 5.99
N MET A 259 -6.35 -9.33 5.21
CA MET A 259 -6.76 -8.19 4.39
C MET A 259 -7.17 -7.02 5.30
N ALA A 260 -6.59 -5.86 5.05
CA ALA A 260 -6.95 -4.60 5.70
C ALA A 260 -7.12 -3.53 4.62
N ALA A 261 -8.37 -3.18 4.31
CA ALA A 261 -8.68 -2.08 3.40
C ALA A 261 -8.81 -0.77 4.20
N PRO A 262 -8.24 0.34 3.73
CA PRO A 262 -8.37 1.63 4.40
C PRO A 262 -9.83 2.12 4.36
N GLY A 263 -10.26 2.76 5.43
CA GLY A 263 -11.60 3.36 5.52
C GLY A 263 -12.76 2.38 5.64
N TRP A 264 -12.51 1.07 5.63
CA TRP A 264 -13.53 0.04 5.77
C TRP A 264 -13.12 -1.01 6.80
N SER A 265 -13.80 -1.05 7.91
CA SER A 265 -13.55 -1.96 9.05
C SER A 265 -14.88 -2.41 9.64
N TYR A 266 -14.86 -3.36 10.56
CA TYR A 266 -16.07 -3.77 11.28
C TYR A 266 -16.73 -2.60 12.00
N ASP A 267 -15.97 -1.67 12.58
CA ASP A 267 -16.53 -0.48 13.22
C ASP A 267 -17.19 0.45 12.20
N ALA A 268 -16.66 0.54 10.98
CA ALA A 268 -17.29 1.29 9.89
C ALA A 268 -18.60 0.62 9.43
N VAL A 269 -18.65 -0.71 9.38
CA VAL A 269 -19.88 -1.46 9.09
C VAL A 269 -20.91 -1.23 10.19
N GLU A 270 -20.54 -1.33 11.46
CA GLU A 270 -21.43 -1.08 12.60
C GLU A 270 -21.98 0.36 12.58
N ALA A 271 -21.14 1.32 12.26
CA ALA A 271 -21.55 2.73 12.13
C ALA A 271 -22.49 2.99 10.94
N ALA A 272 -22.31 2.24 9.83
CA ALA A 272 -23.10 2.41 8.62
C ALA A 272 -24.45 1.66 8.66
N PHE A 273 -24.54 0.53 9.37
CA PHE A 273 -25.69 -0.36 9.38
C PHE A 273 -26.17 -0.67 10.80
N ALA A 274 -27.43 -0.37 11.07
CA ALA A 274 -28.02 -0.61 12.39
C ALA A 274 -28.31 -2.10 12.69
N THR A 275 -28.40 -2.95 11.66
CA THR A 275 -28.74 -4.37 11.79
C THR A 275 -28.05 -5.23 10.74
N TYR A 276 -27.88 -6.52 11.02
CA TYR A 276 -27.38 -7.51 10.05
C TYR A 276 -28.26 -7.62 8.81
N ASP A 277 -29.57 -7.47 8.94
CA ASP A 277 -30.49 -7.49 7.81
C ASP A 277 -30.22 -6.34 6.84
N ALA A 278 -29.84 -5.16 7.35
CA ALA A 278 -29.46 -4.02 6.54
C ALA A 278 -28.15 -4.27 5.79
N VAL A 279 -27.19 -4.95 6.42
CA VAL A 279 -25.93 -5.39 5.76
C VAL A 279 -26.26 -6.38 4.64
N THR A 280 -27.06 -7.40 4.91
CA THR A 280 -27.43 -8.43 3.93
C THR A 280 -28.22 -7.86 2.75
N ALA A 281 -29.05 -6.84 3.00
CA ALA A 281 -29.77 -6.14 1.94
C ALA A 281 -28.85 -5.29 1.04
N SER A 282 -27.72 -4.82 1.58
CA SER A 282 -26.77 -3.96 0.86
C SER A 282 -25.67 -4.75 0.13
N TYR A 283 -25.27 -5.89 0.66
CA TYR A 283 -24.20 -6.71 0.12
C TYR A 283 -24.67 -8.15 -0.08
N ALA A 284 -24.63 -8.60 -1.36
CA ALA A 284 -25.07 -9.95 -1.72
C ALA A 284 -24.09 -11.04 -1.25
N THR A 285 -22.82 -10.70 -1.05
CA THR A 285 -21.74 -11.63 -0.69
C THR A 285 -20.85 -11.04 0.38
N TYR A 286 -20.13 -11.90 1.11
CA TYR A 286 -19.06 -11.46 2.02
C TYR A 286 -17.92 -10.77 1.26
N ALA A 287 -17.68 -11.12 0.01
CA ALA A 287 -16.73 -10.48 -0.86
C ALA A 287 -17.09 -9.02 -1.11
N ALA A 288 -18.34 -8.75 -1.46
CA ALA A 288 -18.86 -7.40 -1.63
C ALA A 288 -18.80 -6.60 -0.31
N LEU A 289 -19.12 -7.23 0.83
CA LEU A 289 -18.99 -6.60 2.13
C LEU A 289 -17.52 -6.25 2.46
N ALA A 290 -16.59 -7.19 2.27
CA ALA A 290 -15.18 -7.00 2.60
C ALA A 290 -14.52 -5.90 1.75
N THR A 291 -15.01 -5.66 0.55
CA THR A 291 -14.49 -4.66 -0.39
C THR A 291 -15.34 -3.40 -0.46
N ASN A 292 -16.33 -3.24 0.45
CA ASN A 292 -17.29 -2.13 0.42
C ASN A 292 -17.98 -1.96 -0.95
N GLY A 293 -18.31 -3.08 -1.60
CA GLY A 293 -18.96 -3.07 -2.92
C GLY A 293 -18.04 -2.71 -4.09
N ALA A 294 -16.74 -2.61 -3.89
CA ALA A 294 -15.78 -2.39 -4.99
C ALA A 294 -15.75 -3.58 -5.96
N VAL A 295 -16.00 -4.79 -5.43
CA VAL A 295 -16.16 -6.01 -6.21
C VAL A 295 -17.51 -6.61 -5.81
N THR A 296 -18.40 -6.83 -6.77
CA THR A 296 -19.77 -7.37 -6.58
C THR A 296 -19.81 -8.84 -6.94
#